data_3afb8c2f637d10b40edc225c24fafb81
#
_entry.id   3afb8c2f637d10b40edc225c24fafb81
#
_cell.length_a   1.000
_cell.length_b   1.000
_cell.length_c   1.000
_cell.angle_alpha   90.00
_cell.angle_beta   90.00
_cell.angle_gamma   90.00
#
_symmetry.space_group_name_H-M   'P 1'
#
loop_
_entity.id
_entity.type
_entity.pdbx_description
1 polymer ?
#
loop_
_entity_poly.entity_id
_entity_poly.type
_entity_poly.pdbx_seq_one_letter_code
_entity_poly.pdbx_strand_id
1 'polypeptide(L)'
;MKNRTSTAARLGSFASIALVASVGLAACSSGSSSSGGSSDSASGGDVGVTLIVKTTSNPFFVAMEDGAKAAADKAGVNLTLAAGKEDGDEDTQIQAIENAISKGDKGILITPNGPSVVDAIQKARDAGLFVIALDTAPDPADAVDITFATDNFTAGESIGKWTAAQLGGKKATIALLDLFDDKVVSVDYNRDQGFLTGLGIDTADPEKNGDEAATGKYSDGDYEIVGNEATNGAEDGGRTAMETLLSKNSDINVVYTINEPAAYGAYQALQAAGKEKDVLLVSIDGGCAGVKNVSEGVIGATAQQYPVKMAELGVEAIAKLATDGTKPETSAGLDFFDTGSQLVTDTPVEGLDSITSQAATDICWGE
;
A
#
# COMPACT_ATOMS: atom_id res chain seq x y z
N MET A 1 -45.75 -11.58 -42.83
CA MET A 1 -45.44 -10.83 -44.05
C MET A 1 -43.92 -10.79 -44.13
N LYS A 2 -43.32 -11.67 -44.94
CA LYS A 2 -42.82 -11.45 -46.32
C LYS A 2 -41.79 -10.30 -46.29
N ASN A 3 -40.51 -10.40 -46.75
CA ASN A 3 -39.80 -11.28 -47.71
C ASN A 3 -38.30 -11.00 -47.44
N ARG A 4 -37.34 -11.96 -47.48
CA ARG A 4 -36.64 -12.50 -48.69
C ARG A 4 -35.97 -11.38 -49.49
N THR A 5 -34.70 -11.40 -49.88
CA THR A 5 -33.86 -12.39 -50.63
C THR A 5 -32.44 -11.84 -50.65
N SER A 6 -31.39 -12.57 -50.51
CA SER A 6 -30.63 -13.46 -51.41
C SER A 6 -29.53 -12.77 -52.23
N THR A 7 -28.30 -13.29 -52.05
CA THR A 7 -27.43 -13.95 -53.06
C THR A 7 -26.58 -13.03 -53.95
N ALA A 8 -25.26 -13.17 -54.01
CA ALA A 8 -24.43 -14.03 -54.83
C ALA A 8 -22.95 -13.59 -54.76
N ALA A 9 -22.12 -14.41 -54.39
CA ALA A 9 -21.01 -15.12 -55.01
C ALA A 9 -20.51 -14.61 -56.37
N ARG A 10 -19.20 -14.39 -56.50
CA ARG A 10 -18.39 -14.79 -57.65
C ARG A 10 -16.92 -14.99 -57.34
N LEU A 11 -16.49 -16.15 -57.66
CA LEU A 11 -15.14 -16.68 -57.82
C LEU A 11 -14.34 -15.89 -58.88
N GLY A 12 -13.02 -15.98 -58.77
CA GLY A 12 -12.08 -15.62 -59.82
C GLY A 12 -10.65 -16.03 -59.47
N SER A 13 -10.28 -17.20 -59.97
CA SER A 13 -8.95 -17.85 -59.93
C SER A 13 -8.00 -17.31 -60.99
N PHE A 14 -6.76 -17.77 -60.89
CA PHE A 14 -5.61 -17.98 -61.81
C PHE A 14 -4.37 -17.24 -61.37
N ALA A 15 -3.35 -17.95 -60.93
CA ALA A 15 -2.38 -18.85 -61.53
C ALA A 15 -1.16 -18.09 -62.10
N SER A 16 -0.02 -18.33 -61.57
CA SER A 16 1.08 -19.23 -61.96
C SER A 16 2.42 -18.54 -62.24
N ILE A 17 3.51 -19.18 -61.76
CA ILE A 17 4.82 -19.40 -62.41
C ILE A 17 5.78 -18.18 -62.38
N ALA A 18 7.08 -18.21 -61.99
CA ALA A 18 8.14 -19.23 -62.13
C ALA A 18 9.37 -18.91 -61.31
N LEU A 19 10.04 -19.96 -60.97
CA LEU A 19 11.42 -20.24 -60.61
C LEU A 19 12.49 -19.45 -61.37
N VAL A 20 13.56 -18.95 -60.65
CA VAL A 20 14.95 -19.05 -61.13
C VAL A 20 15.89 -19.18 -59.93
N ALA A 21 16.59 -20.27 -59.92
CA ALA A 21 17.73 -20.52 -59.04
C ALA A 21 19.03 -19.96 -59.69
N SER A 22 19.91 -19.41 -58.90
CA SER A 22 21.34 -19.33 -59.28
C SER A 22 22.24 -19.51 -58.07
N VAL A 23 23.00 -20.56 -58.18
CA VAL A 23 24.13 -20.99 -57.34
C VAL A 23 25.35 -20.18 -57.70
N GLY A 24 26.14 -19.75 -56.69
CA GLY A 24 27.43 -19.15 -56.86
C GLY A 24 28.35 -19.48 -55.67
N LEU A 25 29.32 -20.38 -55.91
CA LEU A 25 30.32 -20.86 -54.97
C LEU A 25 31.48 -19.88 -54.76
N ALA A 26 31.97 -19.85 -53.51
CA ALA A 26 33.34 -19.90 -52.99
C ALA A 26 34.37 -18.84 -53.41
N ALA A 27 34.94 -18.20 -52.39
CA ALA A 27 36.41 -18.09 -52.31
C ALA A 27 36.85 -17.87 -50.82
N CYS A 28 37.65 -18.79 -50.34
CA CYS A 28 38.45 -18.65 -49.11
C CYS A 28 39.54 -17.60 -49.31
N SER A 29 39.74 -16.76 -48.30
CA SER A 29 41.05 -16.10 -48.09
C SER A 29 41.34 -16.00 -46.60
N SER A 30 42.40 -16.65 -46.21
CA SER A 30 43.06 -16.66 -44.92
C SER A 30 43.71 -15.34 -44.63
N GLY A 31 43.57 -14.82 -43.38
CA GLY A 31 44.32 -13.64 -42.90
C GLY A 31 44.07 -13.30 -41.44
N SER A 32 44.95 -13.83 -40.57
CA SER A 32 45.49 -13.28 -39.32
C SER A 32 44.60 -12.68 -38.25
N SER A 33 44.52 -13.39 -37.17
CA SER A 33 44.46 -13.03 -35.75
C SER A 33 44.68 -11.56 -35.39
N SER A 34 43.64 -10.95 -34.81
CA SER A 34 43.75 -9.99 -33.74
C SER A 34 42.69 -10.31 -32.68
N SER A 35 43.17 -10.72 -31.53
CA SER A 35 42.41 -10.91 -30.30
C SER A 35 41.87 -9.56 -29.84
N GLY A 36 40.66 -9.24 -30.26
CA GLY A 36 39.82 -8.24 -29.64
C GLY A 36 38.93 -8.97 -28.65
N GLY A 37 39.17 -8.81 -27.35
CA GLY A 37 38.25 -9.25 -26.33
C GLY A 37 36.93 -8.53 -26.56
N SER A 38 35.96 -9.25 -27.10
CA SER A 38 34.58 -8.90 -26.97
C SER A 38 34.27 -9.02 -25.48
N SER A 39 34.21 -7.87 -24.79
CA SER A 39 33.44 -7.77 -23.60
C SER A 39 32.00 -8.19 -24.04
N ASP A 40 31.61 -9.40 -23.73
CA ASP A 40 30.20 -9.72 -23.59
C ASP A 40 29.65 -8.77 -22.55
N SER A 41 29.21 -7.60 -22.97
CA SER A 41 28.18 -6.90 -22.28
C SER A 41 27.04 -7.90 -22.24
N ALA A 42 26.85 -8.54 -21.09
CA ALA A 42 25.61 -9.24 -20.81
C ALA A 42 24.50 -8.29 -21.20
N SER A 43 23.83 -8.61 -22.30
CA SER A 43 22.55 -8.04 -22.67
C SER A 43 21.67 -8.35 -21.45
N GLY A 44 21.55 -7.38 -20.53
CA GLY A 44 20.56 -7.41 -19.48
C GLY A 44 19.24 -7.57 -20.18
N GLY A 45 18.69 -8.79 -20.15
CA GLY A 45 17.34 -9.02 -20.66
C GLY A 45 16.41 -8.06 -19.95
N ASP A 46 15.48 -7.47 -20.69
CA ASP A 46 14.50 -6.53 -20.16
C ASP A 46 13.88 -7.08 -18.86
N VAL A 47 14.25 -6.48 -17.72
CA VAL A 47 13.70 -6.86 -16.41
C VAL A 47 12.31 -6.27 -16.31
N GLY A 48 11.28 -7.10 -16.55
CA GLY A 48 9.88 -6.70 -16.36
C GLY A 48 9.48 -6.78 -14.89
N VAL A 49 8.83 -5.74 -14.39
CA VAL A 49 8.24 -5.67 -13.05
C VAL A 49 6.83 -5.09 -13.15
N THR A 50 5.88 -5.71 -12.46
CA THR A 50 4.53 -5.14 -12.32
C THR A 50 4.33 -4.67 -10.88
N LEU A 51 3.95 -3.39 -10.70
CA LEU A 51 3.44 -2.87 -9.43
C LEU A 51 1.91 -2.90 -9.46
N ILE A 52 1.32 -3.51 -8.43
CA ILE A 52 -0.13 -3.66 -8.27
C ILE A 52 -0.51 -3.01 -6.94
N VAL A 53 -1.11 -1.82 -6.99
CA VAL A 53 -1.55 -1.09 -5.80
C VAL A 53 -3.03 -1.35 -5.49
N LYS A 54 -3.48 -0.98 -4.27
CA LYS A 54 -4.88 -1.18 -3.87
C LYS A 54 -5.84 -0.37 -4.73
N THR A 55 -5.54 0.94 -4.90
CA THR A 55 -6.36 1.87 -5.68
C THR A 55 -5.53 3.08 -6.07
N THR A 56 -6.00 3.86 -7.05
CA THR A 56 -5.40 5.16 -7.41
C THR A 56 -6.19 6.36 -6.88
N SER A 57 -7.27 6.13 -6.12
CA SER A 57 -8.02 7.20 -5.47
C SER A 57 -7.37 7.69 -4.16
N ASN A 58 -6.49 6.88 -3.56
CA ASN A 58 -5.74 7.25 -2.37
C ASN A 58 -4.34 7.79 -2.75
N PRO A 59 -3.97 9.04 -2.34
CA PRO A 59 -2.68 9.65 -2.66
C PRO A 59 -1.46 8.82 -2.22
N PHE A 60 -1.59 7.98 -1.19
CA PHE A 60 -0.54 7.07 -0.74
C PHE A 60 -0.05 6.15 -1.86
N PHE A 61 -0.99 5.52 -2.58
CA PHE A 61 -0.65 4.61 -3.67
C PHE A 61 -0.19 5.35 -4.92
N VAL A 62 -0.67 6.57 -5.17
CA VAL A 62 -0.16 7.44 -6.25
C VAL A 62 1.31 7.78 -6.01
N ALA A 63 1.67 8.18 -4.78
CA ALA A 63 3.05 8.43 -4.41
C ALA A 63 3.94 7.19 -4.54
N MET A 64 3.41 6.00 -4.19
CA MET A 64 4.09 4.71 -4.36
C MET A 64 4.35 4.43 -5.85
N GLU A 65 3.38 4.65 -6.74
CA GLU A 65 3.57 4.50 -8.18
C GLU A 65 4.64 5.46 -8.73
N ASP A 66 4.68 6.70 -8.24
CA ASP A 66 5.67 7.68 -8.70
C ASP A 66 7.09 7.31 -8.23
N GLY A 67 7.24 6.81 -7.01
CA GLY A 67 8.50 6.24 -6.53
C GLY A 67 8.96 5.04 -7.37
N ALA A 68 8.03 4.14 -7.70
CA ALA A 68 8.33 2.99 -8.56
C ALA A 68 8.78 3.41 -9.97
N LYS A 69 8.12 4.41 -10.58
CA LYS A 69 8.50 4.96 -11.90
C LYS A 69 9.92 5.50 -11.87
N ALA A 70 10.23 6.34 -10.87
CA ALA A 70 11.56 6.94 -10.73
C ALA A 70 12.66 5.89 -10.53
N ALA A 71 12.40 4.87 -9.71
CA ALA A 71 13.33 3.77 -9.49
C ALA A 71 13.49 2.90 -10.74
N ALA A 72 12.42 2.60 -11.46
CA ALA A 72 12.45 1.82 -12.69
C ALA A 72 13.26 2.50 -13.79
N ASP A 73 13.08 3.81 -14.00
CA ASP A 73 13.86 4.61 -14.94
C ASP A 73 15.35 4.55 -14.60
N LYS A 74 15.69 4.71 -13.33
CA LYS A 74 17.08 4.67 -12.85
C LYS A 74 17.73 3.29 -12.99
N ALA A 75 16.95 2.22 -12.75
CA ALA A 75 17.44 0.84 -12.81
C ALA A 75 17.35 0.21 -14.21
N GLY A 76 16.71 0.86 -15.18
CA GLY A 76 16.46 0.31 -16.51
C GLY A 76 15.47 -0.86 -16.48
N VAL A 77 14.45 -0.79 -15.63
CA VAL A 77 13.41 -1.79 -15.44
C VAL A 77 12.17 -1.42 -16.27
N ASN A 78 11.58 -2.39 -16.95
CA ASN A 78 10.30 -2.22 -17.63
C ASN A 78 9.15 -2.35 -16.62
N LEU A 79 8.71 -1.21 -16.06
CA LEU A 79 7.64 -1.16 -15.09
C LEU A 79 6.28 -1.18 -15.75
N THR A 80 5.37 -2.01 -15.24
CA THR A 80 3.93 -1.98 -15.53
C THR A 80 3.20 -1.58 -14.24
N LEU A 81 2.23 -0.68 -14.36
CA LEU A 81 1.38 -0.27 -13.24
C LEU A 81 -0.01 -0.89 -13.39
N ALA A 82 -0.55 -1.36 -12.29
CA ALA A 82 -1.92 -1.84 -12.17
C ALA A 82 -2.48 -1.45 -10.80
N ALA A 83 -3.80 -1.32 -10.71
CA ALA A 83 -4.49 -0.97 -9.47
C ALA A 83 -5.83 -1.67 -9.39
N GLY A 84 -6.30 -1.95 -8.19
CA GLY A 84 -7.72 -2.20 -7.92
C GLY A 84 -8.54 -0.95 -8.21
N LYS A 85 -9.84 -1.08 -8.34
CA LYS A 85 -10.77 0.05 -8.56
C LYS A 85 -10.98 0.84 -7.26
N GLU A 86 -10.93 0.14 -6.14
CA GLU A 86 -11.11 0.64 -4.78
C GLU A 86 -10.36 -0.26 -3.80
N ASP A 87 -10.19 0.16 -2.56
CA ASP A 87 -9.69 -0.71 -1.51
C ASP A 87 -10.61 -1.93 -1.36
N GLY A 88 -10.00 -3.12 -1.29
CA GLY A 88 -10.74 -4.38 -1.23
C GLY A 88 -11.09 -5.02 -2.57
N ASP A 89 -10.79 -4.40 -3.72
CA ASP A 89 -10.97 -5.02 -5.06
C ASP A 89 -9.89 -6.06 -5.35
N GLU A 90 -10.07 -7.26 -4.83
CA GLU A 90 -9.15 -8.39 -5.02
C GLU A 90 -9.19 -8.96 -6.43
N ASP A 91 -10.37 -8.98 -7.07
CA ASP A 91 -10.56 -9.57 -8.40
C ASP A 91 -9.70 -8.89 -9.47
N THR A 92 -9.64 -7.55 -9.44
CA THR A 92 -8.79 -6.80 -10.38
C THR A 92 -7.31 -7.04 -10.10
N GLN A 93 -6.90 -7.18 -8.84
CA GLN A 93 -5.52 -7.52 -8.49
C GLN A 93 -5.14 -8.94 -8.96
N ILE A 94 -6.02 -9.92 -8.81
CA ILE A 94 -5.81 -11.29 -9.31
C ILE A 94 -5.57 -11.28 -10.83
N GLN A 95 -6.37 -10.53 -11.59
CA GLN A 95 -6.16 -10.38 -13.03
C GLN A 95 -4.81 -9.72 -13.37
N ALA A 96 -4.39 -8.72 -12.59
CA ALA A 96 -3.09 -8.05 -12.78
C ALA A 96 -1.92 -9.02 -12.53
N ILE A 97 -2.02 -9.87 -11.50
CA ILE A 97 -1.03 -10.92 -11.21
C ILE A 97 -0.94 -11.90 -12.38
N GLU A 98 -2.08 -12.39 -12.88
CA GLU A 98 -2.13 -13.33 -14.03
C GLU A 98 -1.54 -12.70 -15.30
N ASN A 99 -1.75 -11.40 -15.52
CA ASN A 99 -1.15 -10.66 -16.62
C ASN A 99 0.38 -10.57 -16.46
N ALA A 100 0.91 -10.30 -15.27
CA ALA A 100 2.35 -10.27 -15.01
C ALA A 100 3.02 -11.63 -15.26
N ILE A 101 2.37 -12.73 -14.84
CA ILE A 101 2.81 -14.10 -15.15
C ILE A 101 2.87 -14.32 -16.67
N SER A 102 1.78 -13.98 -17.38
CA SER A 102 1.67 -14.18 -18.83
C SER A 102 2.68 -13.36 -19.63
N LYS A 103 3.03 -12.18 -19.12
CA LYS A 103 4.05 -11.29 -19.70
C LYS A 103 5.48 -11.79 -19.46
N GLY A 104 5.69 -12.65 -18.47
CA GLY A 104 7.00 -13.19 -18.09
C GLY A 104 7.84 -12.18 -17.32
N ASP A 105 7.21 -11.36 -16.50
CA ASP A 105 7.90 -10.43 -15.60
C ASP A 105 8.84 -11.19 -14.64
N LYS A 106 9.83 -10.49 -14.13
CA LYS A 106 10.79 -11.05 -13.16
C LYS A 106 10.29 -10.96 -11.73
N GLY A 107 9.39 -10.02 -11.48
CA GLY A 107 8.78 -9.88 -10.17
C GLY A 107 7.53 -9.03 -10.17
N ILE A 108 6.84 -9.11 -9.06
CA ILE A 108 5.64 -8.35 -8.74
C ILE A 108 5.88 -7.61 -7.43
N LEU A 109 5.51 -6.33 -7.41
CA LEU A 109 5.30 -5.54 -6.21
C LEU A 109 3.79 -5.43 -6.02
N ILE A 110 3.27 -5.77 -4.85
CA ILE A 110 1.82 -5.75 -4.61
C ILE A 110 1.49 -5.18 -3.23
N THR A 111 0.46 -4.32 -3.17
CA THR A 111 -0.22 -3.98 -1.92
C THR A 111 -1.53 -4.79 -1.86
N PRO A 112 -1.58 -5.93 -1.13
CA PRO A 112 -2.73 -6.83 -1.17
C PRO A 112 -4.03 -6.15 -0.69
N ASN A 113 -5.12 -6.38 -1.43
CA ASN A 113 -6.46 -5.89 -1.08
C ASN A 113 -7.23 -6.82 -0.14
N GLY A 114 -6.71 -8.02 0.12
CA GLY A 114 -7.34 -9.00 0.99
C GLY A 114 -6.81 -10.42 0.76
N PRO A 115 -7.38 -11.43 1.44
CA PRO A 115 -6.85 -12.78 1.44
C PRO A 115 -7.03 -13.54 0.12
N SER A 116 -7.98 -13.18 -0.73
CA SER A 116 -8.26 -13.91 -1.98
C SER A 116 -7.13 -13.81 -3.01
N VAL A 117 -6.23 -12.82 -2.88
CA VAL A 117 -5.08 -12.68 -3.80
C VAL A 117 -3.97 -13.71 -3.54
N VAL A 118 -3.97 -14.38 -2.39
CA VAL A 118 -2.89 -15.30 -1.95
C VAL A 118 -2.68 -16.44 -2.94
N ASP A 119 -3.75 -17.05 -3.43
CA ASP A 119 -3.65 -18.14 -4.42
C ASP A 119 -3.02 -17.66 -5.75
N ALA A 120 -3.31 -16.43 -6.17
CA ALA A 120 -2.73 -15.85 -7.37
C ALA A 120 -1.25 -15.48 -7.15
N ILE A 121 -0.89 -14.98 -5.96
CA ILE A 121 0.49 -14.74 -5.56
C ILE A 121 1.30 -16.05 -5.61
N GLN A 122 0.75 -17.14 -5.06
CA GLN A 122 1.42 -18.45 -5.11
C GLN A 122 1.66 -18.92 -6.55
N LYS A 123 0.66 -18.75 -7.46
CA LYS A 123 0.84 -19.06 -8.89
C LYS A 123 1.98 -18.24 -9.52
N ALA A 124 2.12 -16.97 -9.14
CA ALA A 124 3.21 -16.11 -9.64
C ALA A 124 4.57 -16.64 -9.17
N ARG A 125 4.70 -17.01 -7.90
CA ARG A 125 5.93 -17.61 -7.34
C ARG A 125 6.25 -18.96 -7.98
N ASP A 126 5.25 -19.81 -8.22
CA ASP A 126 5.40 -21.10 -8.91
C ASP A 126 5.85 -20.91 -10.37
N ALA A 127 5.45 -19.80 -11.01
CA ALA A 127 5.93 -19.40 -12.33
C ALA A 127 7.33 -18.78 -12.34
N GLY A 128 7.94 -18.60 -11.16
CA GLY A 128 9.31 -18.10 -10.99
C GLY A 128 9.43 -16.58 -10.86
N LEU A 129 8.32 -15.87 -10.65
CA LEU A 129 8.34 -14.45 -10.33
C LEU A 129 8.70 -14.26 -8.84
N PHE A 130 9.52 -13.24 -8.53
CA PHE A 130 9.79 -12.84 -7.16
C PHE A 130 8.71 -11.85 -6.71
N VAL A 131 8.00 -12.18 -5.64
CA VAL A 131 6.85 -11.38 -5.19
C VAL A 131 7.19 -10.66 -3.89
N ILE A 132 7.12 -9.33 -3.93
CA ILE A 132 7.32 -8.46 -2.77
C ILE A 132 5.98 -7.83 -2.42
N ALA A 133 5.50 -8.04 -1.19
CA ALA A 133 4.41 -7.24 -0.67
C ALA A 133 4.93 -5.86 -0.24
N LEU A 134 4.16 -4.82 -0.52
CA LEU A 134 4.41 -3.47 -0.06
C LEU A 134 3.29 -3.04 0.89
N ASP A 135 3.63 -2.29 1.95
CA ASP A 135 2.68 -1.73 2.92
C ASP A 135 1.89 -2.77 3.74
N THR A 136 1.24 -3.69 3.07
CA THR A 136 0.33 -4.68 3.67
C THR A 136 0.90 -6.09 3.51
N ALA A 137 1.25 -6.76 4.60
CA ALA A 137 1.61 -8.18 4.57
C ALA A 137 0.35 -9.04 4.26
N PRO A 138 0.44 -10.03 3.38
CA PRO A 138 -0.63 -11.00 3.22
C PRO A 138 -0.74 -11.92 4.46
N ASP A 139 -1.83 -12.63 4.57
CA ASP A 139 -2.01 -13.73 5.52
C ASP A 139 -2.20 -15.05 4.74
N PRO A 140 -1.28 -16.04 4.91
CA PRO A 140 -0.09 -16.00 5.76
C PRO A 140 1.03 -15.09 5.21
N ALA A 141 1.88 -14.54 6.09
CA ALA A 141 2.94 -13.59 5.73
C ALA A 141 3.97 -14.19 4.76
N ASP A 142 4.19 -15.50 4.78
CA ASP A 142 5.10 -16.24 3.90
C ASP A 142 4.51 -16.55 2.49
N ALA A 143 3.30 -16.08 2.21
CA ALA A 143 2.73 -16.16 0.86
C ALA A 143 3.56 -15.38 -0.17
N VAL A 144 4.32 -14.36 0.24
CA VAL A 144 5.27 -13.60 -0.58
C VAL A 144 6.71 -13.95 -0.25
N ASP A 145 7.65 -13.49 -1.06
CA ASP A 145 9.08 -13.71 -0.80
C ASP A 145 9.63 -12.80 0.29
N ILE A 146 9.09 -11.59 0.39
CA ILE A 146 9.37 -10.61 1.47
C ILE A 146 8.29 -9.51 1.46
N THR A 147 8.10 -8.84 2.59
CA THR A 147 7.26 -7.65 2.72
C THR A 147 8.14 -6.42 3.04
N PHE A 148 7.91 -5.29 2.36
CA PHE A 148 8.45 -3.98 2.71
C PHE A 148 7.31 -3.09 3.21
N ALA A 149 7.32 -2.80 4.49
CA ALA A 149 6.20 -2.10 5.14
C ALA A 149 6.68 -1.21 6.28
N THR A 150 5.81 -0.37 6.77
CA THR A 150 5.90 0.26 8.08
C THR A 150 5.61 -0.79 9.17
N ASP A 151 6.27 -0.71 10.30
CA ASP A 151 5.79 -1.37 11.52
C ASP A 151 4.48 -0.66 11.97
N ASN A 152 3.36 -1.21 11.47
CA ASN A 152 2.04 -0.61 11.66
C ASN A 152 1.60 -0.65 13.14
N PHE A 153 2.03 -1.67 13.90
CA PHE A 153 1.75 -1.73 15.33
C PHE A 153 2.47 -0.62 16.07
N THR A 154 3.77 -0.44 15.85
CA THR A 154 4.56 0.63 16.46
C THR A 154 4.05 2.02 16.03
N ALA A 155 3.61 2.18 14.78
CA ALA A 155 3.01 3.43 14.30
C ALA A 155 1.71 3.74 15.07
N GLY A 156 0.80 2.76 15.20
CA GLY A 156 -0.41 2.87 16.03
C GLY A 156 -0.08 3.17 17.49
N GLU A 157 0.87 2.44 18.08
CA GLU A 157 1.29 2.61 19.46
C GLU A 157 1.80 4.05 19.74
N SER A 158 2.52 4.64 18.80
CA SER A 158 3.03 6.01 18.94
C SER A 158 1.92 7.05 19.03
N ILE A 159 0.90 6.97 18.15
CA ILE A 159 -0.26 7.88 18.21
C ILE A 159 -1.14 7.61 19.44
N GLY A 160 -1.23 6.34 19.90
CA GLY A 160 -1.92 5.99 21.14
C GLY A 160 -1.27 6.60 22.38
N LYS A 161 0.06 6.49 22.52
CA LYS A 161 0.84 7.12 23.61
C LYS A 161 0.69 8.64 23.61
N TRP A 162 0.73 9.25 22.43
CA TRP A 162 0.49 10.67 22.29
C TRP A 162 -0.91 11.04 22.77
N THR A 163 -1.94 10.29 22.35
CA THR A 163 -3.33 10.53 22.72
C THR A 163 -3.55 10.41 24.23
N ALA A 164 -2.98 9.37 24.88
CA ALA A 164 -3.03 9.20 26.33
C ALA A 164 -2.49 10.42 27.08
N ALA A 165 -1.34 10.94 26.64
CA ALA A 165 -0.71 12.11 27.23
C ALA A 165 -1.58 13.38 27.04
N GLN A 166 -2.17 13.58 25.84
CA GLN A 166 -3.04 14.75 25.60
C GLN A 166 -4.35 14.69 26.40
N LEU A 167 -4.86 13.50 26.69
CA LEU A 167 -6.04 13.33 27.54
C LEU A 167 -5.77 13.75 28.99
N GLY A 168 -4.55 13.52 29.51
CA GLY A 168 -4.14 13.94 30.85
C GLY A 168 -5.05 13.42 31.96
N GLY A 169 -5.49 12.15 31.87
CA GLY A 169 -6.36 11.49 32.85
C GLY A 169 -7.85 11.77 32.70
N LYS A 170 -8.28 12.51 31.67
CA LYS A 170 -9.71 12.69 31.37
C LYS A 170 -10.29 11.40 30.81
N LYS A 171 -11.61 11.17 30.99
CA LYS A 171 -12.29 10.04 30.35
C LYS A 171 -12.07 10.08 28.83
N ALA A 172 -11.64 8.97 28.25
CA ALA A 172 -11.59 8.77 26.81
C ALA A 172 -12.92 8.16 26.31
N THR A 173 -13.63 8.86 25.43
CA THR A 173 -14.81 8.34 24.72
C THR A 173 -14.38 8.20 23.27
N ILE A 174 -14.12 6.94 22.85
CA ILE A 174 -13.31 6.61 21.67
C ILE A 174 -14.18 6.14 20.53
N ALA A 175 -13.98 6.70 19.35
CA ALA A 175 -14.46 6.20 18.07
C ALA A 175 -13.30 5.60 17.30
N LEU A 176 -13.45 4.35 16.82
CA LEU A 176 -12.47 3.65 16.02
C LEU A 176 -12.98 3.55 14.58
N LEU A 177 -12.25 4.15 13.65
CA LEU A 177 -12.60 4.19 12.23
C LEU A 177 -11.60 3.30 11.48
N ASP A 178 -11.99 2.04 11.32
CA ASP A 178 -11.19 0.96 10.78
C ASP A 178 -11.26 0.88 9.24
N LEU A 179 -10.51 -0.04 8.65
CA LEU A 179 -10.52 -0.22 7.20
C LEU A 179 -11.73 -1.00 6.74
N PHE A 180 -11.93 -2.20 7.28
CA PHE A 180 -12.98 -3.14 6.86
C PHE A 180 -13.72 -3.76 8.05
N ASP A 181 -14.97 -4.21 7.80
CA ASP A 181 -15.75 -5.02 8.73
C ASP A 181 -16.02 -6.45 8.21
N ASP A 182 -15.67 -6.73 6.94
CA ASP A 182 -15.95 -7.98 6.25
C ASP A 182 -14.71 -8.84 5.96
N LYS A 183 -13.52 -8.32 6.21
CA LYS A 183 -12.23 -9.02 5.98
C LYS A 183 -11.16 -8.56 6.97
N VAL A 184 -10.18 -9.41 7.18
CA VAL A 184 -9.02 -9.14 8.03
C VAL A 184 -7.81 -8.83 7.17
N VAL A 185 -7.16 -7.70 7.42
CA VAL A 185 -5.92 -7.28 6.76
C VAL A 185 -4.93 -6.72 7.78
N SER A 186 -3.66 -7.01 7.59
CA SER A 186 -2.62 -6.74 8.60
C SER A 186 -2.46 -5.26 8.97
N VAL A 187 -2.61 -4.33 8.03
CA VAL A 187 -2.52 -2.90 8.33
C VAL A 187 -3.65 -2.42 9.23
N ASP A 188 -4.83 -3.03 9.14
CA ASP A 188 -6.01 -2.64 9.91
C ASP A 188 -5.83 -3.00 11.38
N TYR A 189 -5.73 -4.28 11.68
CA TYR A 189 -5.62 -4.71 13.06
C TYR A 189 -4.32 -4.23 13.74
N ASN A 190 -3.19 -4.20 13.04
CA ASN A 190 -1.94 -3.73 13.66
C ASN A 190 -2.01 -2.27 14.07
N ARG A 191 -2.60 -1.39 13.24
CA ARG A 191 -2.74 0.02 13.58
C ARG A 191 -3.72 0.24 14.73
N ASP A 192 -4.87 -0.43 14.71
CA ASP A 192 -5.89 -0.36 15.77
C ASP A 192 -5.36 -0.90 17.10
N GLN A 193 -4.84 -2.13 17.10
CA GLN A 193 -4.28 -2.78 18.29
C GLN A 193 -3.07 -2.01 18.85
N GLY A 194 -2.24 -1.46 17.95
CA GLY A 194 -1.16 -0.55 18.34
C GLY A 194 -1.69 0.69 19.04
N PHE A 195 -2.69 1.36 18.47
CA PHE A 195 -3.32 2.55 19.06
C PHE A 195 -3.90 2.28 20.44
N LEU A 196 -4.67 1.20 20.60
CA LEU A 196 -5.24 0.81 21.89
C LEU A 196 -4.16 0.47 22.92
N THR A 197 -3.14 -0.30 22.52
CA THR A 197 -1.99 -0.61 23.37
C THR A 197 -1.24 0.66 23.80
N GLY A 198 -1.03 1.60 22.89
CA GLY A 198 -0.40 2.89 23.17
C GLY A 198 -1.19 3.75 24.13
N LEU A 199 -2.51 3.68 24.09
CA LEU A 199 -3.40 4.28 25.10
C LEU A 199 -3.26 3.60 26.48
N GLY A 200 -2.82 2.34 26.53
CA GLY A 200 -2.80 1.51 27.73
C GLY A 200 -4.11 0.75 27.93
N ILE A 201 -4.79 0.43 26.83
CA ILE A 201 -5.98 -0.43 26.81
C ILE A 201 -5.53 -1.86 26.43
N ASP A 202 -5.95 -2.83 27.23
CA ASP A 202 -5.67 -4.25 26.95
C ASP A 202 -6.46 -4.69 25.71
N THR A 203 -5.76 -5.26 24.74
CA THR A 203 -6.34 -5.87 23.55
C THR A 203 -6.52 -7.37 23.76
N ALA A 204 -7.51 -7.99 23.11
CA ALA A 204 -7.84 -9.39 23.32
C ALA A 204 -7.18 -10.30 22.28
N ASP A 205 -7.63 -10.26 21.02
CA ASP A 205 -7.02 -10.96 19.90
C ASP A 205 -6.18 -9.97 19.08
N PRO A 206 -4.86 -10.16 18.94
CA PRO A 206 -4.00 -9.18 18.26
C PRO A 206 -4.27 -9.01 16.76
N GLU A 207 -5.09 -9.88 16.16
CA GLU A 207 -5.45 -9.85 14.74
C GLU A 207 -6.92 -9.51 14.51
N LYS A 208 -7.58 -8.95 15.54
CA LYS A 208 -9.02 -8.66 15.46
C LYS A 208 -9.38 -7.33 16.11
N ASN A 209 -10.00 -6.44 15.32
CA ASN A 209 -10.55 -5.20 15.82
C ASN A 209 -11.91 -5.41 16.52
N GLY A 210 -12.20 -4.62 17.53
CA GLY A 210 -13.52 -4.52 18.16
C GLY A 210 -13.90 -5.69 19.09
N ASP A 211 -12.93 -6.43 19.60
CA ASP A 211 -13.17 -7.48 20.60
C ASP A 211 -12.68 -7.11 22.02
N GLU A 212 -12.18 -5.90 22.20
CA GLU A 212 -11.79 -5.34 23.47
C GLU A 212 -13.00 -5.06 24.37
N ALA A 213 -12.73 -4.91 25.67
CA ALA A 213 -13.77 -4.47 26.59
C ALA A 213 -14.27 -3.05 26.21
N ALA A 214 -15.59 -2.90 26.03
CA ALA A 214 -16.17 -1.60 25.64
C ALA A 214 -15.93 -0.48 26.67
N THR A 215 -15.56 -0.81 27.91
CA THR A 215 -15.25 0.16 28.99
C THR A 215 -14.17 -0.39 29.90
N GLY A 216 -13.35 0.48 30.46
CA GLY A 216 -12.26 0.08 31.37
C GLY A 216 -11.38 1.23 31.77
N LYS A 217 -10.11 0.92 31.98
CA LYS A 217 -9.05 1.89 32.29
C LYS A 217 -8.06 1.95 31.12
N TYR A 218 -7.68 3.15 30.75
CA TYR A 218 -6.47 3.38 29.97
C TYR A 218 -5.37 3.91 30.92
N SER A 219 -4.18 4.23 30.44
CA SER A 219 -3.00 4.60 31.26
C SER A 219 -3.31 5.43 32.50
N ASP A 220 -4.05 6.54 32.37
CA ASP A 220 -4.28 7.51 33.45
C ASP A 220 -5.76 7.77 33.76
N GLY A 221 -6.71 7.15 33.03
CA GLY A 221 -8.13 7.46 33.20
C GLY A 221 -9.07 6.32 32.85
N ASP A 222 -10.36 6.64 32.75
CA ASP A 222 -11.39 5.71 32.28
C ASP A 222 -11.58 5.82 30.77
N TYR A 223 -11.97 4.72 30.12
CA TYR A 223 -12.35 4.76 28.72
C TYR A 223 -13.74 4.14 28.46
N GLU A 224 -14.29 4.52 27.33
CA GLU A 224 -15.46 3.92 26.69
C GLU A 224 -15.20 3.88 25.17
N ILE A 225 -15.22 2.71 24.57
CA ILE A 225 -15.21 2.54 23.10
C ILE A 225 -16.66 2.59 22.63
N VAL A 226 -17.00 3.58 21.81
CA VAL A 226 -18.34 3.76 21.24
C VAL A 226 -18.63 2.75 20.14
N GLY A 227 -17.58 2.33 19.45
CA GLY A 227 -17.61 1.27 18.45
C GLY A 227 -16.54 1.44 17.39
N ASN A 228 -16.48 0.42 16.55
CA ASN A 228 -15.67 0.32 15.35
C ASN A 228 -16.59 0.44 14.13
N GLU A 229 -16.21 1.26 13.15
CA GLU A 229 -16.94 1.41 11.89
C GLU A 229 -15.98 1.39 10.72
N ALA A 230 -16.32 0.62 9.67
CA ALA A 230 -15.51 0.50 8.48
C ALA A 230 -15.55 1.77 7.61
N THR A 231 -14.40 2.17 7.07
CA THR A 231 -14.26 3.35 6.22
C THR A 231 -13.92 3.04 4.77
N ASN A 232 -13.50 1.79 4.48
CA ASN A 232 -12.90 1.39 3.22
C ASN A 232 -11.68 2.27 2.84
N GLY A 233 -11.02 2.86 3.85
CA GLY A 233 -9.86 3.74 3.67
C GLY A 233 -10.15 5.05 2.92
N ALA A 234 -11.41 5.44 2.78
CA ALA A 234 -11.88 6.52 1.93
C ALA A 234 -12.51 7.68 2.74
N GLU A 235 -12.51 8.87 2.14
CA GLU A 235 -13.05 10.09 2.78
C GLU A 235 -14.55 9.98 3.06
N ASP A 236 -15.33 9.53 2.10
CA ASP A 236 -16.78 9.36 2.25
C ASP A 236 -17.13 8.26 3.26
N GLY A 237 -16.33 7.19 3.32
CA GLY A 237 -16.42 6.15 4.33
C GLY A 237 -16.13 6.69 5.72
N GLY A 238 -15.04 7.43 5.90
CA GLY A 238 -14.69 8.07 7.16
C GLY A 238 -15.77 9.03 7.67
N ARG A 239 -16.38 9.79 6.76
CA ARG A 239 -17.51 10.66 7.10
C ARG A 239 -18.73 9.87 7.58
N THR A 240 -19.11 8.82 6.85
CA THR A 240 -20.27 7.98 7.19
C THR A 240 -20.06 7.25 8.52
N ALA A 241 -18.88 6.69 8.73
CA ALA A 241 -18.47 6.03 9.97
C ALA A 241 -18.58 6.99 11.17
N MET A 242 -18.03 8.20 11.02
CA MET A 242 -18.08 9.21 12.10
C MET A 242 -19.50 9.69 12.38
N GLU A 243 -20.33 9.93 11.36
CA GLU A 243 -21.75 10.27 11.53
C GLU A 243 -22.50 9.17 12.29
N THR A 244 -22.21 7.89 11.99
CA THR A 244 -22.77 6.73 12.67
C THR A 244 -22.38 6.71 14.15
N LEU A 245 -21.09 6.88 14.47
CA LEU A 245 -20.60 6.85 15.84
C LEU A 245 -21.08 8.06 16.67
N LEU A 246 -21.15 9.25 16.08
CA LEU A 246 -21.75 10.43 16.73
C LEU A 246 -23.22 10.24 17.04
N SER A 247 -23.97 9.48 16.22
CA SER A 247 -25.36 9.16 16.50
C SER A 247 -25.54 8.20 17.68
N LYS A 248 -24.53 7.34 17.95
CA LYS A 248 -24.50 6.42 19.11
C LYS A 248 -24.13 7.17 20.39
N ASN A 249 -23.11 8.02 20.33
CA ASN A 249 -22.64 8.81 21.47
C ASN A 249 -22.09 10.17 21.00
N SER A 250 -22.74 11.27 21.37
CA SER A 250 -22.29 12.62 21.01
C SER A 250 -21.12 13.15 21.86
N ASP A 251 -20.72 12.41 22.90
CA ASP A 251 -19.64 12.84 23.82
C ASP A 251 -18.28 12.25 23.45
N ILE A 252 -18.14 11.74 22.21
CA ILE A 252 -16.86 11.31 21.64
C ILE A 252 -15.85 12.46 21.75
N ASN A 253 -14.66 12.16 22.28
CA ASN A 253 -13.55 13.11 22.42
C ASN A 253 -12.22 12.57 21.89
N VAL A 254 -12.19 11.31 21.43
CA VAL A 254 -11.05 10.69 20.75
C VAL A 254 -11.56 9.99 19.49
N VAL A 255 -10.92 10.25 18.36
CA VAL A 255 -11.18 9.58 17.09
C VAL A 255 -9.87 9.05 16.54
N TYR A 256 -9.78 7.74 16.45
CA TYR A 256 -8.75 7.05 15.68
C TYR A 256 -9.25 6.82 14.27
N THR A 257 -8.37 6.97 13.29
CA THR A 257 -8.67 6.63 11.90
C THR A 257 -7.53 5.83 11.28
N ILE A 258 -7.91 4.84 10.48
CA ILE A 258 -6.99 3.92 9.79
C ILE A 258 -5.99 4.66 8.89
N ASN A 259 -6.40 5.78 8.28
CA ASN A 259 -5.60 6.59 7.36
C ASN A 259 -6.10 8.04 7.29
N GLU A 260 -5.34 8.91 6.64
CA GLU A 260 -5.66 10.33 6.51
C GLU A 260 -6.88 10.65 5.63
N PRO A 261 -7.20 9.93 4.53
CA PRO A 261 -8.47 10.13 3.83
C PRO A 261 -9.69 9.92 4.75
N ALA A 262 -9.71 8.84 5.55
CA ALA A 262 -10.77 8.61 6.53
C ALA A 262 -10.82 9.70 7.60
N ALA A 263 -9.65 10.20 8.06
CA ALA A 263 -9.57 11.30 9.03
C ALA A 263 -10.20 12.59 8.48
N TYR A 264 -9.96 12.91 7.22
CA TYR A 264 -10.55 14.09 6.61
C TYR A 264 -12.07 13.99 6.53
N GLY A 265 -12.60 12.82 6.15
CA GLY A 265 -14.04 12.54 6.17
C GLY A 265 -14.64 12.64 7.58
N ALA A 266 -13.97 12.05 8.58
CA ALA A 266 -14.38 12.15 9.98
C ALA A 266 -14.42 13.61 10.47
N TYR A 267 -13.42 14.41 10.10
CA TYR A 267 -13.39 15.83 10.43
C TYR A 267 -14.58 16.61 9.84
N GLN A 268 -14.97 16.31 8.61
CA GLN A 268 -16.18 16.93 8.01
C GLN A 268 -17.45 16.61 8.80
N ALA A 269 -17.62 15.36 9.27
CA ALA A 269 -18.73 14.99 10.12
C ALA A 269 -18.69 15.70 11.48
N LEU A 270 -17.51 15.82 12.09
CA LEU A 270 -17.30 16.59 13.32
C LEU A 270 -17.63 18.07 13.15
N GLN A 271 -17.21 18.70 12.03
CA GLN A 271 -17.57 20.08 11.71
C GLN A 271 -19.09 20.26 11.56
N ALA A 272 -19.75 19.34 10.84
CA ALA A 272 -21.21 19.39 10.68
C ALA A 272 -21.96 19.26 12.02
N ALA A 273 -21.36 18.55 13.00
CA ALA A 273 -21.89 18.41 14.36
C ALA A 273 -21.43 19.53 15.31
N GLY A 274 -20.53 20.44 14.88
CA GLY A 274 -19.95 21.50 15.73
C GLY A 274 -19.04 20.95 16.83
N LYS A 275 -18.37 19.80 16.61
CA LYS A 275 -17.54 19.07 17.58
C LYS A 275 -16.05 19.09 17.26
N GLU A 276 -15.65 19.68 16.15
CA GLU A 276 -14.29 19.62 15.63
C GLU A 276 -13.19 20.17 16.56
N LYS A 277 -13.59 20.95 17.57
CA LYS A 277 -12.67 21.55 18.57
C LYS A 277 -12.57 20.77 19.87
N ASP A 278 -13.49 19.84 20.08
CA ASP A 278 -13.62 19.10 21.33
C ASP A 278 -13.05 17.68 21.24
N VAL A 279 -12.52 17.30 20.08
CA VAL A 279 -12.09 15.94 19.73
C VAL A 279 -10.61 15.91 19.38
N LEU A 280 -9.88 14.96 19.95
CA LEU A 280 -8.55 14.57 19.49
C LEU A 280 -8.71 13.61 18.31
N LEU A 281 -8.42 14.08 17.11
CA LEU A 281 -8.42 13.26 15.90
C LEU A 281 -6.99 12.84 15.58
N VAL A 282 -6.73 11.54 15.47
CA VAL A 282 -5.41 10.98 15.15
C VAL A 282 -5.49 10.02 13.97
N SER A 283 -4.39 9.91 13.24
CA SER A 283 -4.34 9.15 12.00
C SER A 283 -2.95 8.57 11.71
N ILE A 284 -2.84 7.90 10.58
CA ILE A 284 -1.60 7.37 10.01
C ILE A 284 -1.55 7.76 8.54
N ASP A 285 -0.40 8.10 8.00
CA ASP A 285 0.10 8.23 6.64
C ASP A 285 1.21 9.28 6.54
N GLY A 286 0.97 10.52 7.01
CA GLY A 286 1.95 11.61 6.93
C GLY A 286 2.17 12.12 5.49
N GLY A 287 1.15 12.08 4.65
CA GLY A 287 1.13 12.78 3.38
C GLY A 287 1.18 14.30 3.56
N CYS A 288 1.55 15.06 2.52
CA CYS A 288 1.66 16.52 2.67
C CYS A 288 0.34 17.19 3.05
N ALA A 289 -0.79 16.64 2.60
CA ALA A 289 -2.11 17.08 3.04
C ALA A 289 -2.36 16.80 4.53
N GLY A 290 -1.98 15.62 5.02
CA GLY A 290 -2.10 15.24 6.44
C GLY A 290 -1.17 16.07 7.33
N VAL A 291 0.09 16.27 6.92
CA VAL A 291 1.04 17.17 7.61
C VAL A 291 0.49 18.59 7.72
N LYS A 292 -0.13 19.09 6.64
CA LYS A 292 -0.83 20.38 6.67
C LYS A 292 -2.00 20.36 7.67
N ASN A 293 -2.79 19.30 7.71
CA ASN A 293 -3.88 19.15 8.67
C ASN A 293 -3.38 19.13 10.13
N VAL A 294 -2.18 18.59 10.39
CA VAL A 294 -1.53 18.72 11.71
C VAL A 294 -1.21 20.18 12.00
N SER A 295 -0.62 20.92 11.05
CA SER A 295 -0.28 22.35 11.23
C SER A 295 -1.49 23.24 11.46
N GLU A 296 -2.65 22.86 10.93
CA GLU A 296 -3.93 23.56 11.08
C GLU A 296 -4.73 23.13 12.33
N GLY A 297 -4.24 22.11 13.06
CA GLY A 297 -4.90 21.55 14.24
C GLY A 297 -6.16 20.72 13.93
N VAL A 298 -6.29 20.25 12.68
CA VAL A 298 -7.36 19.32 12.24
C VAL A 298 -7.05 17.91 12.73
N ILE A 299 -5.81 17.46 12.54
CA ILE A 299 -5.26 16.21 13.08
C ILE A 299 -4.29 16.57 14.20
N GLY A 300 -4.45 15.95 15.36
CA GLY A 300 -3.56 16.19 16.50
C GLY A 300 -2.19 15.54 16.35
N ALA A 301 -2.18 14.33 15.82
CA ALA A 301 -0.96 13.58 15.49
C ALA A 301 -1.23 12.60 14.34
N THR A 302 -0.22 12.39 13.49
CA THR A 302 -0.22 11.34 12.46
C THR A 302 1.11 10.59 12.49
N ALA A 303 1.09 9.27 12.26
CA ALA A 303 2.30 8.49 12.06
C ALA A 303 2.65 8.47 10.57
N GLN A 304 3.71 9.20 10.21
CA GLN A 304 4.18 9.28 8.82
C GLN A 304 4.81 7.99 8.37
N GLN A 305 4.45 7.54 7.17
CA GLN A 305 5.02 6.38 6.45
C GLN A 305 5.64 6.83 5.12
N TYR A 306 6.33 5.90 4.43
CA TYR A 306 7.17 6.21 3.28
C TYR A 306 6.86 5.36 2.04
N PRO A 307 5.70 5.55 1.35
CA PRO A 307 5.29 4.75 0.19
C PRO A 307 6.28 4.82 -0.97
N VAL A 308 6.87 5.99 -1.21
CA VAL A 308 7.92 6.19 -2.22
C VAL A 308 9.10 5.26 -1.96
N LYS A 309 9.61 5.25 -0.71
CA LYS A 309 10.73 4.39 -0.30
C LYS A 309 10.40 2.90 -0.42
N MET A 310 9.17 2.48 -0.05
CA MET A 310 8.73 1.09 -0.22
C MET A 310 8.84 0.65 -1.68
N ALA A 311 8.33 1.45 -2.59
CA ALA A 311 8.34 1.17 -4.02
C ALA A 311 9.76 1.20 -4.63
N GLU A 312 10.56 2.21 -4.28
CA GLU A 312 11.96 2.32 -4.71
C GLU A 312 12.77 1.07 -4.31
N LEU A 313 12.69 0.68 -3.04
CA LEU A 313 13.37 -0.51 -2.53
C LEU A 313 12.88 -1.79 -3.22
N GLY A 314 11.57 -1.89 -3.49
CA GLY A 314 10.98 -3.03 -4.19
C GLY A 314 11.50 -3.19 -5.62
N VAL A 315 11.50 -2.11 -6.41
CA VAL A 315 12.03 -2.10 -7.78
C VAL A 315 13.52 -2.42 -7.77
N GLU A 316 14.30 -1.78 -6.89
CA GLU A 316 15.75 -2.02 -6.77
C GLU A 316 16.06 -3.48 -6.37
N ALA A 317 15.25 -4.07 -5.48
CA ALA A 317 15.43 -5.46 -5.05
C ALA A 317 15.22 -6.45 -6.19
N ILE A 318 14.14 -6.30 -6.99
CA ILE A 318 13.91 -7.17 -8.16
C ILE A 318 14.98 -6.95 -9.23
N ALA A 319 15.40 -5.73 -9.47
CA ALA A 319 16.48 -5.42 -10.41
C ALA A 319 17.81 -6.09 -10.01
N LYS A 320 18.18 -6.03 -8.74
CA LYS A 320 19.38 -6.71 -8.20
C LYS A 320 19.25 -8.22 -8.29
N LEU A 321 18.12 -8.77 -7.89
CA LEU A 321 17.89 -10.21 -7.99
C LEU A 321 18.03 -10.71 -9.43
N ALA A 322 17.51 -9.96 -10.41
CA ALA A 322 17.61 -10.31 -11.82
C ALA A 322 19.05 -10.18 -12.37
N THR A 323 19.87 -9.29 -11.81
CA THR A 323 21.21 -8.97 -12.32
C THR A 323 22.29 -9.84 -11.68
N ASP A 324 22.28 -10.01 -10.37
CA ASP A 324 23.34 -10.67 -9.61
C ASP A 324 22.85 -11.76 -8.64
N GLY A 325 21.54 -12.01 -8.58
CA GLY A 325 20.94 -13.02 -7.71
C GLY A 325 20.81 -12.60 -6.24
N THR A 326 21.07 -11.32 -5.91
CA THR A 326 20.99 -10.82 -4.53
C THR A 326 19.53 -10.72 -4.11
N LYS A 327 19.15 -11.41 -3.04
CA LYS A 327 17.83 -11.30 -2.41
C LYS A 327 17.83 -10.21 -1.33
N PRO A 328 16.72 -9.48 -1.17
CA PRO A 328 16.56 -8.58 -0.03
C PRO A 328 16.45 -9.37 1.29
N GLU A 329 16.82 -8.71 2.40
CA GLU A 329 16.76 -9.28 3.74
C GLU A 329 15.75 -8.52 4.60
N THR A 330 15.15 -9.18 5.58
CA THR A 330 14.24 -8.58 6.56
C THR A 330 15.01 -7.71 7.57
N SER A 331 14.32 -6.81 8.24
CA SER A 331 14.90 -6.03 9.33
C SER A 331 15.18 -6.93 10.55
N ALA A 332 16.23 -6.61 11.31
CA ALA A 332 16.66 -7.42 12.44
C ALA A 332 15.54 -7.60 13.47
N GLY A 333 15.15 -8.86 13.71
CA GLY A 333 14.10 -9.21 14.67
C GLY A 333 12.68 -9.15 14.13
N LEU A 334 12.50 -8.82 12.84
CA LEU A 334 11.21 -8.79 12.16
C LEU A 334 11.18 -9.84 11.03
N ASP A 335 10.01 -10.25 10.62
CA ASP A 335 9.76 -11.12 9.46
C ASP A 335 9.51 -10.32 8.16
N PHE A 336 9.62 -8.99 8.22
CA PHE A 336 9.51 -8.06 7.10
C PHE A 336 10.65 -7.02 7.13
N PHE A 337 10.78 -6.25 6.06
CA PHE A 337 11.68 -5.09 6.01
C PHE A 337 10.92 -3.85 6.46
N ASP A 338 11.28 -3.31 7.63
CA ASP A 338 10.69 -2.08 8.14
C ASP A 338 11.24 -0.86 7.40
N THR A 339 10.35 -0.12 6.75
CA THR A 339 10.68 1.14 6.06
C THR A 339 10.72 2.34 6.99
N GLY A 340 10.31 2.14 8.24
CA GLY A 340 10.25 3.13 9.30
C GLY A 340 8.94 3.90 9.35
N SER A 341 8.75 4.59 10.47
CA SER A 341 7.67 5.56 10.67
C SER A 341 8.14 6.72 11.54
N GLN A 342 7.44 7.84 11.49
CA GLN A 342 7.75 9.02 12.30
C GLN A 342 6.46 9.66 12.81
N LEU A 343 6.35 9.82 14.13
CA LEU A 343 5.23 10.57 14.71
C LEU A 343 5.37 12.06 14.36
N VAL A 344 4.32 12.64 13.79
CA VAL A 344 4.23 14.06 13.43
C VAL A 344 3.17 14.73 14.30
N THR A 345 3.55 15.74 15.04
CA THR A 345 2.64 16.53 15.90
C THR A 345 3.25 17.87 16.26
N ASP A 346 2.43 18.91 16.41
CA ASP A 346 2.87 20.23 16.89
C ASP A 346 2.68 20.39 18.42
N THR A 347 2.21 19.34 19.08
CA THR A 347 2.11 19.24 20.55
C THR A 347 2.92 18.05 21.07
N PRO A 348 4.28 18.15 21.07
CA PRO A 348 5.15 17.02 21.44
C PRO A 348 4.95 16.61 22.89
N VAL A 349 5.20 15.33 23.17
CA VAL A 349 5.13 14.72 24.51
C VAL A 349 6.54 14.33 24.95
N GLU A 350 6.90 14.66 26.19
CA GLU A 350 8.21 14.30 26.74
C GLU A 350 8.42 12.78 26.75
N GLY A 351 9.55 12.33 26.21
CA GLY A 351 9.90 10.92 26.13
C GLY A 351 9.27 10.17 24.95
N LEU A 352 8.47 10.82 24.12
CA LEU A 352 7.93 10.27 22.87
C LEU A 352 8.58 10.98 21.68
N ASP A 353 9.35 10.20 20.88
CA ASP A 353 10.02 10.75 19.71
C ASP A 353 9.02 11.24 18.68
N SER A 354 9.15 12.50 18.25
CA SER A 354 8.25 13.12 17.29
C SER A 354 8.90 14.30 16.58
N ILE A 355 8.40 14.64 15.40
CA ILE A 355 8.77 15.84 14.67
C ILE A 355 7.56 16.77 14.52
N THR A 356 7.84 18.04 14.30
CA THR A 356 6.77 19.03 14.02
C THR A 356 6.26 18.90 12.59
N SER A 357 5.04 19.38 12.33
CA SER A 357 4.50 19.50 10.97
C SER A 357 5.45 20.27 10.04
N GLN A 358 6.11 21.33 10.53
CA GLN A 358 7.10 22.07 9.76
C GLN A 358 8.29 21.20 9.32
N ALA A 359 8.81 20.35 10.20
CA ALA A 359 9.90 19.44 9.83
C ALA A 359 9.43 18.31 8.91
N ALA A 360 8.20 17.84 9.09
CA ALA A 360 7.60 16.81 8.25
C ALA A 360 7.33 17.27 6.82
N THR A 361 7.19 18.58 6.57
CA THR A 361 6.99 19.13 5.22
C THR A 361 8.14 18.79 4.25
N ASP A 362 9.35 18.60 4.77
CA ASP A 362 10.53 18.28 3.95
C ASP A 362 10.58 16.80 3.52
N ILE A 363 9.79 15.95 4.15
CA ILE A 363 9.79 14.48 3.96
C ILE A 363 8.41 13.90 3.67
N CYS A 364 7.37 14.72 3.61
CA CYS A 364 6.03 14.28 3.23
C CYS A 364 5.97 13.94 1.74
N TRP A 365 4.97 13.21 1.34
CA TRP A 365 4.74 12.75 -0.02
C TRP A 365 3.31 13.11 -0.49
N GLY A 366 3.12 13.11 -1.80
CA GLY A 366 1.89 13.59 -2.42
C GLY A 366 1.81 15.13 -2.44
N GLU A 367 0.85 15.67 -3.19
CA GLU A 367 0.59 17.13 -3.30
C GLU A 367 -0.54 17.57 -2.34
#